data_547a493fd92c0afc92e8a70873a2d1b6
#
_entry.id   547a493fd92c0afc92e8a70873a2d1b6
#
_cell.length_a   1.000
_cell.length_b   1.000
_cell.length_c   1.000
_cell.angle_alpha   90.00
_cell.angle_beta   90.00
_cell.angle_gamma   90.00
#
_symmetry.space_group_name_H-M   'P 1'
#
loop_
_entity.id
_entity.type
_entity.pdbx_description
1 polymer ?
#
loop_
_entity_poly.entity_id
_entity_poly.type
_entity_poly.pdbx_seq_one_letter_code
_entity_poly.pdbx_strand_id
1 'polypeptide(L)'
;MGAREASGSTAREPRGAREQARWTRARLGPGGPALDLLTARFERHEYAPHTHEEFTIGVSTGGSESIGYRGGRLRTGPGSVIVLAPGEMHTGGPSAPTGGYAYRALYAAPDLLADGTVGAGPPHFREGLVDDPELAEALRAAHAELSVCPDPLEVESRLPWLLTALARRHSTARPVADTVPGAERLARAVRDRLADELTAPPTLAGLAAELGLSRYQLLRAFRTATGIPPYAWLAQYRVTRARGLLEDGLRPAEVASLVGFADQAHLTRWFRRVLGVTPAAYRNSVQDAGR
;
A
#
# COMPACT_ATOMS: atom_id res chain seq x y z
N MET A 1 -30.95 -9.05 -66.77
CA MET A 1 -30.99 -7.67 -66.21
C MET A 1 -30.96 -7.82 -64.69
N GLY A 2 -29.89 -7.51 -64.16
CA GLY A 2 -29.23 -7.84 -62.96
C GLY A 2 -29.78 -7.18 -61.69
N ALA A 3 -29.95 -7.98 -60.68
CA ALA A 3 -30.10 -7.51 -59.30
C ALA A 3 -28.78 -7.70 -58.60
N ARG A 4 -28.20 -6.60 -58.08
CA ARG A 4 -27.00 -6.57 -57.31
C ARG A 4 -27.35 -6.90 -55.85
N GLU A 5 -26.74 -7.95 -55.34
CA GLU A 5 -26.70 -8.26 -53.91
C GLU A 5 -25.94 -7.18 -53.13
N ALA A 6 -26.59 -6.63 -52.14
CA ALA A 6 -25.98 -5.73 -51.18
C ALA A 6 -25.23 -6.55 -50.11
N SER A 7 -23.93 -6.44 -50.10
CA SER A 7 -23.01 -6.99 -49.12
C SER A 7 -23.31 -6.40 -47.76
N GLY A 8 -23.77 -7.25 -46.82
CA GLY A 8 -23.91 -6.90 -45.42
C GLY A 8 -22.54 -6.71 -44.76
N SER A 9 -22.27 -5.49 -44.36
CA SER A 9 -21.16 -5.14 -43.49
C SER A 9 -21.42 -5.73 -42.10
N THR A 10 -20.77 -6.81 -41.77
CA THR A 10 -20.71 -7.29 -40.40
C THR A 10 -19.88 -6.30 -39.56
N ALA A 11 -20.58 -5.45 -38.82
CA ALA A 11 -19.97 -4.64 -37.78
C ALA A 11 -19.26 -5.57 -36.80
N ARG A 12 -17.93 -5.48 -36.78
CA ARG A 12 -17.07 -6.17 -35.85
C ARG A 12 -17.42 -5.66 -34.45
N GLU A 13 -18.02 -6.51 -33.61
CA GLU A 13 -18.25 -6.18 -32.20
C GLU A 13 -16.94 -5.72 -31.55
N PRO A 14 -16.97 -4.61 -30.76
CA PRO A 14 -15.78 -4.17 -30.07
C PRO A 14 -15.32 -5.30 -29.10
N ARG A 15 -14.06 -5.66 -29.17
CA ARG A 15 -13.43 -6.64 -28.24
C ARG A 15 -13.78 -6.24 -26.82
N GLY A 16 -14.66 -7.00 -26.16
CA GLY A 16 -15.12 -6.75 -24.81
C GLY A 16 -13.94 -6.55 -23.86
N ALA A 17 -13.94 -5.45 -23.14
CA ALA A 17 -13.00 -5.24 -22.07
C ALA A 17 -13.18 -6.39 -21.07
N ARG A 18 -12.10 -7.10 -20.78
CA ARG A 18 -12.14 -8.31 -19.95
C ARG A 18 -12.37 -7.89 -18.50
N GLU A 19 -13.42 -8.38 -17.90
CA GLU A 19 -13.58 -8.33 -16.45
C GLU A 19 -12.40 -8.99 -15.78
N GLN A 20 -11.76 -8.31 -14.83
CA GLN A 20 -10.53 -8.76 -14.19
C GLN A 20 -10.59 -8.48 -12.69
N ALA A 21 -10.26 -9.50 -11.91
CA ALA A 21 -10.00 -9.38 -10.50
C ALA A 21 -8.66 -10.07 -10.20
N ARG A 22 -7.75 -9.36 -9.54
CA ARG A 22 -6.46 -9.91 -9.12
C ARG A 22 -6.31 -9.70 -7.63
N TRP A 23 -6.18 -10.80 -6.91
CA TRP A 23 -5.88 -10.84 -5.50
C TRP A 23 -4.38 -10.97 -5.27
N THR A 24 -3.88 -10.26 -4.27
CA THR A 24 -2.50 -10.36 -3.79
C THR A 24 -2.53 -10.33 -2.27
N ARG A 25 -1.63 -11.06 -1.63
CA ARG A 25 -1.56 -11.12 -0.16
C ARG A 25 -0.24 -10.54 0.32
N ALA A 26 -0.31 -9.52 1.17
CA ALA A 26 0.82 -8.96 1.90
C ALA A 26 0.79 -9.43 3.37
N ARG A 27 1.94 -9.54 4.02
CA ARG A 27 2.04 -9.86 5.45
C ARG A 27 2.62 -8.69 6.22
N LEU A 28 2.05 -8.41 7.35
CA LEU A 28 2.54 -7.41 8.31
C LEU A 28 3.61 -8.09 9.19
N GLY A 29 4.82 -8.20 8.65
CA GLY A 29 5.95 -8.82 9.30
C GLY A 29 5.96 -10.35 9.34
N PRO A 30 7.06 -10.96 9.78
CA PRO A 30 7.18 -12.39 9.98
C PRO A 30 6.16 -12.87 11.02
N GLY A 31 5.27 -13.78 10.63
CA GLY A 31 4.19 -14.28 11.51
C GLY A 31 3.04 -13.30 11.77
N GLY A 32 3.10 -12.08 11.25
CA GLY A 32 2.03 -11.08 11.37
C GLY A 32 0.79 -11.40 10.54
N PRO A 33 -0.31 -10.67 10.76
CA PRO A 33 -1.56 -10.88 10.04
C PRO A 33 -1.37 -10.66 8.54
N ALA A 34 -2.13 -11.43 7.75
CA ALA A 34 -2.19 -11.25 6.32
C ALA A 34 -3.14 -10.10 5.99
N LEU A 35 -2.81 -9.34 4.95
CA LEU A 35 -3.63 -8.32 4.35
C LEU A 35 -3.91 -8.72 2.91
N ASP A 36 -5.18 -8.83 2.56
CA ASP A 36 -5.55 -9.10 1.18
C ASP A 36 -5.74 -7.79 0.41
N LEU A 37 -5.20 -7.78 -0.80
CA LEU A 37 -5.23 -6.66 -1.74
C LEU A 37 -5.96 -7.10 -2.99
N LEU A 38 -6.95 -6.32 -3.43
CA LEU A 38 -7.70 -6.57 -4.65
C LEU A 38 -7.48 -5.43 -5.65
N THR A 39 -7.13 -5.78 -6.88
CA THR A 39 -7.25 -4.89 -8.04
C THR A 39 -8.34 -5.44 -8.94
N ALA A 40 -9.38 -4.65 -9.16
CA ALA A 40 -10.54 -5.06 -9.94
C ALA A 40 -10.89 -4.06 -11.04
N ARG A 41 -11.38 -4.59 -12.17
CA ARG A 41 -11.97 -3.86 -13.27
C ARG A 41 -13.12 -4.69 -13.83
N PHE A 42 -14.31 -4.13 -13.81
CA PHE A 42 -15.53 -4.80 -14.26
C PHE A 42 -16.34 -3.89 -15.17
N GLU A 43 -17.03 -4.50 -16.12
CA GLU A 43 -17.99 -3.81 -16.99
C GLU A 43 -19.43 -4.00 -16.50
N ARG A 44 -19.78 -5.24 -16.11
CA ARG A 44 -21.15 -5.64 -15.78
C ARG A 44 -21.27 -6.42 -14.49
N HIS A 45 -20.16 -6.78 -13.86
CA HIS A 45 -20.20 -7.60 -12.66
C HIS A 45 -20.98 -6.92 -11.54
N GLU A 46 -21.87 -7.68 -10.91
CA GLU A 46 -22.63 -7.25 -9.74
C GLU A 46 -22.33 -8.21 -8.58
N TYR A 47 -21.92 -7.64 -7.46
CA TYR A 47 -21.77 -8.39 -6.22
C TYR A 47 -23.12 -8.64 -5.56
N ALA A 48 -23.45 -9.90 -5.29
CA ALA A 48 -24.54 -10.26 -4.42
C ALA A 48 -24.36 -9.67 -3.02
N PRO A 49 -25.43 -9.54 -2.22
CA PRO A 49 -25.30 -9.12 -0.83
C PRO A 49 -24.34 -10.01 -0.04
N HIS A 50 -23.30 -9.40 0.55
CA HIS A 50 -22.29 -10.11 1.34
C HIS A 50 -21.69 -9.21 2.41
N THR A 51 -20.87 -9.81 3.28
CA THR A 51 -20.15 -9.13 4.37
C THR A 51 -18.70 -9.60 4.40
N HIS A 52 -17.83 -8.84 5.06
CA HIS A 52 -16.45 -9.21 5.38
C HIS A 52 -16.21 -9.13 6.88
N GLU A 53 -15.24 -9.86 7.40
CA GLU A 53 -14.78 -9.75 8.79
C GLU A 53 -13.80 -8.58 8.98
N GLU A 54 -13.21 -8.10 7.87
CA GLU A 54 -12.30 -6.99 7.81
C GLU A 54 -13.01 -5.69 7.38
N PHE A 55 -12.34 -4.56 7.62
CA PHE A 55 -12.65 -3.34 6.89
C PHE A 55 -12.29 -3.49 5.42
N THR A 56 -13.22 -3.19 4.53
CA THR A 56 -12.91 -2.99 3.10
C THR A 56 -12.63 -1.52 2.86
N ILE A 57 -11.38 -1.20 2.50
CA ILE A 57 -10.95 0.16 2.19
C ILE A 57 -10.58 0.20 0.71
N GLY A 58 -11.44 0.82 -0.08
CA GLY A 58 -11.32 0.88 -1.54
C GLY A 58 -11.00 2.28 -2.05
N VAL A 59 -10.25 2.35 -3.15
CA VAL A 59 -10.06 3.57 -3.95
C VAL A 59 -10.54 3.31 -5.35
N SER A 60 -11.54 4.06 -5.79
CA SER A 60 -12.02 4.01 -7.19
C SER A 60 -10.95 4.56 -8.13
N THR A 61 -10.62 3.80 -9.17
CA THR A 61 -9.58 4.16 -10.15
C THR A 61 -10.12 4.43 -11.54
N GLY A 62 -11.41 4.11 -11.79
CA GLY A 62 -12.05 4.37 -13.08
C GLY A 62 -13.51 4.00 -13.10
N GLY A 63 -14.27 4.64 -13.96
CA GLY A 63 -15.71 4.44 -14.06
C GLY A 63 -16.47 4.87 -12.81
N SER A 64 -17.63 4.24 -12.55
CA SER A 64 -18.47 4.55 -11.39
C SER A 64 -19.18 3.31 -10.88
N GLU A 65 -19.03 3.03 -9.61
CA GLU A 65 -19.69 1.93 -8.89
C GLU A 65 -20.84 2.45 -8.06
N SER A 66 -21.92 1.67 -7.99
CA SER A 66 -23.04 1.86 -7.10
C SER A 66 -23.00 0.78 -6.03
N ILE A 67 -22.79 1.18 -4.77
CA ILE A 67 -22.67 0.28 -3.61
C ILE A 67 -23.91 0.46 -2.75
N GLY A 68 -24.69 -0.63 -2.57
CA GLY A 68 -25.75 -0.67 -1.58
C GLY A 68 -25.15 -0.86 -0.18
N TYR A 69 -25.37 0.08 0.73
CA TYR A 69 -24.75 0.08 2.05
C TYR A 69 -25.63 0.81 3.08
N ARG A 70 -25.86 0.20 4.25
CA ARG A 70 -26.66 0.78 5.35
C ARG A 70 -28.03 1.32 4.91
N GLY A 71 -28.71 0.58 4.02
CA GLY A 71 -30.03 0.99 3.50
C GLY A 71 -30.02 2.14 2.48
N GLY A 72 -28.84 2.66 2.14
CA GLY A 72 -28.63 3.69 1.13
C GLY A 72 -27.85 3.20 -0.07
N ARG A 73 -27.51 4.13 -0.96
CA ARG A 73 -26.63 3.90 -2.12
C ARG A 73 -25.49 4.90 -2.11
N LEU A 74 -24.27 4.39 -2.14
CA LEU A 74 -23.06 5.17 -2.39
C LEU A 74 -22.76 5.13 -3.88
N ARG A 75 -22.37 6.26 -4.47
CA ARG A 75 -21.87 6.33 -5.84
C ARG A 75 -20.43 6.78 -5.82
N THR A 76 -19.56 5.97 -6.41
CA THR A 76 -18.14 6.27 -6.48
C THR A 76 -17.78 6.88 -7.82
N GLY A 77 -16.71 7.66 -7.83
CA GLY A 77 -16.03 8.13 -9.02
C GLY A 77 -14.52 8.00 -8.83
N PRO A 78 -13.68 8.20 -9.86
CA PRO A 78 -12.24 8.14 -9.71
C PRO A 78 -11.74 9.05 -8.57
N GLY A 79 -10.94 8.49 -7.66
CA GLY A 79 -10.44 9.18 -6.47
C GLY A 79 -11.34 9.08 -5.23
N SER A 80 -12.55 8.51 -5.32
CA SER A 80 -13.36 8.23 -4.14
C SER A 80 -12.71 7.16 -3.26
N VAL A 81 -12.67 7.38 -1.95
CA VAL A 81 -12.30 6.37 -0.96
C VAL A 81 -13.57 5.78 -0.33
N ILE A 82 -13.67 4.45 -0.33
CA ILE A 82 -14.80 3.70 0.23
C ILE A 82 -14.31 3.02 1.50
N VAL A 83 -15.13 3.07 2.56
CA VAL A 83 -14.88 2.37 3.82
C VAL A 83 -16.12 1.59 4.21
N LEU A 84 -16.05 0.27 4.13
CA LEU A 84 -17.11 -0.61 4.58
C LEU A 84 -16.68 -1.30 5.87
N ALA A 85 -17.51 -1.22 6.90
CA ALA A 85 -17.18 -1.77 8.21
C ALA A 85 -17.38 -3.29 8.27
N PRO A 86 -16.65 -3.98 9.16
CA PRO A 86 -16.81 -5.41 9.38
C PRO A 86 -18.26 -5.81 9.69
N GLY A 87 -18.70 -6.93 9.11
CA GLY A 87 -20.04 -7.48 9.34
C GLY A 87 -21.19 -6.71 8.68
N GLU A 88 -20.95 -5.57 8.07
CA GLU A 88 -22.01 -4.81 7.42
C GLU A 88 -22.28 -5.31 6.00
N MET A 89 -23.58 -5.59 5.76
CA MET A 89 -24.07 -6.08 4.48
C MET A 89 -23.94 -5.01 3.41
N HIS A 90 -23.38 -5.39 2.25
CA HIS A 90 -23.26 -4.50 1.10
C HIS A 90 -23.38 -5.25 -0.22
N THR A 91 -23.67 -4.51 -1.28
CA THR A 91 -23.66 -4.95 -2.68
C THR A 91 -22.78 -4.00 -3.48
N GLY A 92 -22.39 -4.38 -4.69
CA GLY A 92 -21.63 -3.51 -5.60
C GLY A 92 -21.95 -3.83 -7.04
N GLY A 93 -21.88 -2.82 -7.91
CA GLY A 93 -22.10 -3.00 -9.34
C GLY A 93 -21.94 -1.70 -10.12
N PRO A 94 -22.00 -1.73 -11.46
CA PRO A 94 -21.85 -0.52 -12.25
C PRO A 94 -22.99 0.48 -11.96
N SER A 95 -22.66 1.77 -11.83
CA SER A 95 -23.66 2.83 -11.62
C SER A 95 -24.52 3.10 -12.84
N ALA A 96 -24.05 2.70 -14.01
CA ALA A 96 -24.73 2.85 -15.29
C ALA A 96 -24.52 1.60 -16.15
N PRO A 97 -25.42 1.32 -17.11
CA PRO A 97 -25.32 0.16 -17.99
C PRO A 97 -24.05 0.12 -18.86
N THR A 98 -23.42 1.26 -19.05
CA THR A 98 -22.18 1.42 -19.82
C THR A 98 -21.14 2.17 -19.01
N GLY A 99 -19.86 1.83 -19.20
CA GLY A 99 -18.73 2.52 -18.56
C GLY A 99 -18.01 1.70 -17.49
N GLY A 100 -18.65 0.71 -16.91
CA GLY A 100 -18.04 -0.17 -15.90
C GLY A 100 -17.49 0.57 -14.69
N TYR A 101 -16.64 -0.11 -13.93
CA TYR A 101 -15.96 0.46 -12.78
C TYR A 101 -14.63 -0.26 -12.50
N ALA A 102 -13.71 0.45 -11.88
CA ALA A 102 -12.42 -0.11 -11.49
C ALA A 102 -12.00 0.45 -10.14
N TYR A 103 -11.42 -0.39 -9.31
CA TYR A 103 -10.97 -0.01 -7.97
C TYR A 103 -9.79 -0.85 -7.50
N ARG A 104 -9.15 -0.35 -6.46
CA ARG A 104 -8.20 -1.08 -5.65
C ARG A 104 -8.72 -1.11 -4.24
N ALA A 105 -8.72 -2.28 -3.62
CA ALA A 105 -9.16 -2.44 -2.24
C ALA A 105 -8.14 -3.18 -1.40
N LEU A 106 -8.11 -2.87 -0.13
CA LEU A 106 -7.39 -3.61 0.90
C LEU A 106 -8.39 -4.04 1.99
N TYR A 107 -8.18 -5.24 2.50
CA TYR A 107 -9.00 -5.85 3.54
C TYR A 107 -8.18 -5.85 4.82
N ALA A 108 -8.50 -4.90 5.71
CA ALA A 108 -7.73 -4.63 6.92
C ALA A 108 -8.44 -5.15 8.17
N ALA A 109 -7.75 -5.97 8.95
CA ALA A 109 -8.27 -6.40 10.24
C ALA A 109 -8.60 -5.19 11.14
N PRO A 110 -9.67 -5.27 11.96
CA PRO A 110 -10.14 -4.14 12.77
C PRO A 110 -9.10 -3.51 13.70
N ASP A 111 -8.21 -4.32 14.25
CA ASP A 111 -7.13 -3.89 15.15
C ASP A 111 -6.09 -2.98 14.45
N LEU A 112 -5.91 -3.13 13.14
CA LEU A 112 -5.00 -2.27 12.37
C LEU A 112 -5.46 -0.82 12.30
N LEU A 113 -6.78 -0.59 12.30
CA LEU A 113 -7.35 0.76 12.32
C LEU A 113 -7.41 1.36 13.72
N ALA A 114 -7.46 0.51 14.75
CA ALA A 114 -7.51 0.94 16.14
C ALA A 114 -6.18 1.50 16.65
N ASP A 115 -5.05 1.18 16.03
CA ASP A 115 -3.68 1.47 16.51
C ASP A 115 -3.39 2.98 16.69
N GLY A 116 -4.06 3.84 15.96
CA GLY A 116 -3.92 5.32 16.04
C GLY A 116 -5.02 6.05 16.80
N THR A 117 -5.94 5.31 17.45
CA THR A 117 -7.11 5.87 18.12
C THR A 117 -7.19 5.43 19.58
N VAL A 118 -7.84 6.24 20.43
CA VAL A 118 -8.06 5.92 21.84
C VAL A 118 -9.42 5.24 21.97
N GLY A 119 -9.44 4.04 22.58
CA GLY A 119 -10.68 3.29 22.84
C GLY A 119 -10.47 1.78 22.74
N ALA A 120 -11.42 1.03 23.25
CA ALA A 120 -11.47 -0.42 23.09
C ALA A 120 -12.30 -0.75 21.85
N GLY A 121 -11.65 -1.10 20.76
CA GLY A 121 -12.31 -1.57 19.54
C GLY A 121 -12.03 -0.74 18.29
N PRO A 122 -12.55 -1.20 17.16
CA PRO A 122 -12.31 -0.57 15.87
C PRO A 122 -13.01 0.79 15.76
N PRO A 123 -12.44 1.74 14.99
CA PRO A 123 -13.05 3.04 14.78
C PRO A 123 -14.37 2.92 14.02
N HIS A 124 -15.35 3.76 14.39
CA HIS A 124 -16.63 3.84 13.68
C HIS A 124 -16.59 4.97 12.64
N PHE A 125 -16.90 4.62 11.39
CA PHE A 125 -17.07 5.57 10.30
C PHE A 125 -18.56 5.85 10.06
N ARG A 126 -18.95 7.14 10.12
CA ARG A 126 -20.32 7.55 9.84
C ARG A 126 -20.67 7.37 8.37
N GLU A 127 -19.76 7.80 7.51
CA GLU A 127 -19.90 7.76 6.07
C GLU A 127 -19.10 6.57 5.49
N GLY A 128 -19.72 5.85 4.55
CA GLY A 128 -19.02 4.80 3.78
C GLY A 128 -18.25 5.34 2.57
N LEU A 129 -18.46 6.62 2.23
CA LEU A 129 -17.75 7.34 1.17
C LEU A 129 -16.99 8.51 1.78
N VAL A 130 -15.70 8.57 1.53
CA VAL A 130 -14.78 9.59 2.05
C VAL A 130 -14.22 10.41 0.90
N ASP A 131 -14.32 11.72 0.99
CA ASP A 131 -13.71 12.67 0.07
C ASP A 131 -12.41 13.19 0.69
N ASP A 132 -11.29 12.56 0.30
CA ASP A 132 -9.93 12.92 0.72
C ASP A 132 -8.96 12.54 -0.41
N PRO A 133 -8.76 13.44 -1.38
CA PRO A 133 -7.91 13.15 -2.55
C PRO A 133 -6.45 12.82 -2.20
N GLU A 134 -5.90 13.44 -1.15
CA GLU A 134 -4.55 13.15 -0.68
C GLU A 134 -4.44 11.71 -0.16
N LEU A 135 -5.40 11.30 0.66
CA LEU A 135 -5.47 9.94 1.18
C LEU A 135 -5.74 8.92 0.07
N ALA A 136 -6.62 9.23 -0.88
CA ALA A 136 -6.91 8.38 -2.04
C ALA A 136 -5.65 8.10 -2.86
N GLU A 137 -4.86 9.13 -3.16
CA GLU A 137 -3.60 8.97 -3.90
C GLU A 137 -2.58 8.17 -3.09
N ALA A 138 -2.44 8.44 -1.79
CA ALA A 138 -1.52 7.71 -0.93
C ALA A 138 -1.90 6.21 -0.79
N LEU A 139 -3.20 5.89 -0.65
CA LEU A 139 -3.72 4.52 -0.64
C LEU A 139 -3.49 3.82 -1.99
N ARG A 140 -3.76 4.50 -3.10
CA ARG A 140 -3.55 3.98 -4.46
C ARG A 140 -2.07 3.65 -4.71
N ALA A 141 -1.18 4.54 -4.31
CA ALA A 141 0.27 4.35 -4.45
C ALA A 141 0.76 3.19 -3.58
N ALA A 142 0.36 3.15 -2.30
CA ALA A 142 0.72 2.07 -1.39
C ALA A 142 0.23 0.72 -1.90
N HIS A 143 -1.04 0.62 -2.33
CA HIS A 143 -1.59 -0.61 -2.90
C HIS A 143 -0.79 -1.10 -4.12
N ALA A 144 -0.38 -0.19 -5.02
CA ALA A 144 0.40 -0.56 -6.20
C ALA A 144 1.76 -1.14 -5.83
N GLU A 145 2.47 -0.50 -4.90
CA GLU A 145 3.79 -0.93 -4.45
C GLU A 145 3.72 -2.27 -3.70
N LEU A 146 2.76 -2.43 -2.79
CA LEU A 146 2.56 -3.65 -2.02
C LEU A 146 2.14 -4.85 -2.89
N SER A 147 1.48 -4.61 -4.01
CA SER A 147 1.06 -5.68 -4.93
C SER A 147 2.22 -6.26 -5.75
N VAL A 148 3.38 -5.61 -5.80
CA VAL A 148 4.51 -6.02 -6.66
C VAL A 148 5.63 -6.69 -5.89
N CYS A 149 6.05 -6.13 -4.76
CA CYS A 149 7.15 -6.67 -3.96
C CYS A 149 7.03 -6.12 -2.53
N PRO A 150 6.29 -6.77 -1.64
CA PRO A 150 6.13 -6.29 -0.28
C PRO A 150 7.40 -6.54 0.54
N ASP A 151 8.18 -5.48 0.80
CA ASP A 151 9.13 -5.50 1.92
C ASP A 151 8.31 -5.49 3.22
N PRO A 152 8.52 -6.46 4.14
CA PRO A 152 7.73 -6.55 5.37
C PRO A 152 7.72 -5.26 6.19
N LEU A 153 8.87 -4.61 6.35
CA LEU A 153 8.97 -3.37 7.12
C LEU A 153 8.29 -2.18 6.41
N GLU A 154 8.27 -2.19 5.06
CA GLU A 154 7.53 -1.20 4.27
C GLU A 154 6.02 -1.35 4.46
N VAL A 155 5.51 -2.58 4.38
CA VAL A 155 4.11 -2.91 4.64
C VAL A 155 3.71 -2.46 6.04
N GLU A 156 4.49 -2.84 7.05
CA GLU A 156 4.27 -2.48 8.46
C GLU A 156 4.32 -0.97 8.73
N SER A 157 5.07 -0.23 7.93
CA SER A 157 5.20 1.21 8.13
C SER A 157 4.14 2.01 7.36
N ARG A 158 3.86 1.62 6.11
CA ARG A 158 2.94 2.39 5.24
C ARG A 158 1.49 2.18 5.61
N LEU A 159 1.08 0.94 5.80
CA LEU A 159 -0.32 0.62 6.03
C LEU A 159 -0.84 1.16 7.36
N PRO A 160 -0.23 0.90 8.52
CA PRO A 160 -0.70 1.50 9.77
C PRO A 160 -0.73 3.03 9.73
N TRP A 161 0.23 3.65 9.04
CA TRP A 161 0.22 5.10 8.86
C TRP A 161 -1.01 5.59 8.09
N LEU A 162 -1.32 4.97 6.93
CA LEU A 162 -2.46 5.33 6.10
C LEU A 162 -3.79 5.00 6.77
N LEU A 163 -3.90 3.81 7.37
CA LEU A 163 -5.11 3.40 8.08
C LEU A 163 -5.38 4.28 9.29
N THR A 164 -4.33 4.66 10.02
CA THR A 164 -4.46 5.61 11.11
C THR A 164 -4.85 7.00 10.60
N ALA A 165 -4.29 7.48 9.49
CA ALA A 165 -4.69 8.76 8.91
C ALA A 165 -6.18 8.75 8.53
N LEU A 166 -6.66 7.66 7.90
CA LEU A 166 -8.06 7.44 7.60
C LEU A 166 -8.93 7.49 8.87
N ALA A 167 -8.57 6.70 9.89
CA ALA A 167 -9.33 6.64 11.14
C ALA A 167 -9.36 8.00 11.86
N ARG A 168 -8.24 8.70 11.94
CA ARG A 168 -8.14 9.99 12.63
C ARG A 168 -8.89 11.13 11.94
N ARG A 169 -8.92 11.13 10.62
CA ARG A 169 -9.57 12.20 9.84
C ARG A 169 -11.07 11.97 9.68
N HIS A 170 -11.50 10.71 9.55
CA HIS A 170 -12.84 10.38 9.05
C HIS A 170 -13.68 9.47 9.97
N SER A 171 -13.13 9.01 11.12
CA SER A 171 -13.92 8.25 12.09
C SER A 171 -14.38 9.10 13.26
N THR A 172 -15.24 8.53 14.09
CA THR A 172 -15.68 9.14 15.36
C THR A 172 -14.71 8.86 16.52
N ALA A 173 -13.66 8.07 16.30
CA ALA A 173 -12.72 7.70 17.35
C ALA A 173 -11.82 8.87 17.75
N ARG A 174 -11.50 8.93 19.05
CA ARG A 174 -10.58 9.94 19.57
C ARG A 174 -9.14 9.59 19.17
N PRO A 175 -8.38 10.52 18.56
CA PRO A 175 -6.99 10.25 18.19
C PRO A 175 -6.08 10.08 19.41
N VAL A 176 -5.07 9.20 19.31
CA VAL A 176 -3.94 9.14 20.26
C VAL A 176 -3.14 10.44 20.19
N ALA A 177 -2.56 10.87 21.29
CA ALA A 177 -1.73 12.07 21.34
C ALA A 177 -0.57 12.00 20.34
N ASP A 178 -0.30 13.13 19.70
CA ASP A 178 0.67 13.24 18.60
C ASP A 178 2.13 13.35 19.07
N THR A 179 2.36 13.74 20.32
CA THR A 179 3.69 13.99 20.85
C THR A 179 4.24 12.79 21.58
N VAL A 180 5.43 12.36 21.18
CA VAL A 180 6.22 11.35 21.90
C VAL A 180 7.47 12.07 22.45
N PRO A 181 7.60 12.22 23.78
CA PRO A 181 8.79 12.83 24.36
C PRO A 181 10.06 12.07 23.96
N GLY A 182 11.13 12.80 23.64
CA GLY A 182 12.41 12.19 23.27
C GLY A 182 12.44 11.52 21.89
N ALA A 183 11.68 12.02 20.92
CA ALA A 183 11.60 11.48 19.56
C ALA A 183 12.97 11.27 18.88
N GLU A 184 13.94 12.17 19.09
CA GLU A 184 15.30 12.01 18.54
C GLU A 184 16.05 10.82 19.16
N ARG A 185 15.94 10.62 20.47
CA ARG A 185 16.57 9.49 21.18
C ARG A 185 15.93 8.17 20.73
N LEU A 186 14.61 8.15 20.60
CA LEU A 186 13.85 7.02 20.07
C LEU A 186 14.27 6.70 18.64
N ALA A 187 14.33 7.71 17.76
CA ALA A 187 14.75 7.51 16.37
C ALA A 187 16.18 6.98 16.26
N ARG A 188 17.06 7.40 17.15
CA ARG A 188 18.43 6.86 17.23
C ARG A 188 18.41 5.38 17.59
N ALA A 189 17.71 5.00 18.65
CA ALA A 189 17.59 3.60 19.06
C ALA A 189 17.02 2.71 17.96
N VAL A 190 15.97 3.18 17.26
CA VAL A 190 15.40 2.45 16.14
C VAL A 190 16.39 2.31 14.97
N ARG A 191 17.16 3.37 14.66
CA ARG A 191 18.18 3.30 13.60
C ARG A 191 19.28 2.31 13.94
N ASP A 192 19.75 2.32 15.18
CA ASP A 192 20.80 1.41 15.65
C ASP A 192 20.32 -0.05 15.50
N ARG A 193 19.10 -0.35 15.98
CA ARG A 193 18.50 -1.69 15.82
C ARG A 193 18.34 -2.12 14.37
N LEU A 194 17.89 -1.24 13.49
CA LEU A 194 17.74 -1.52 12.04
C LEU A 194 19.08 -1.70 11.34
N ALA A 195 20.12 -0.99 11.77
CA ALA A 195 21.47 -1.11 11.23
C ALA A 195 22.16 -2.42 11.67
N ASP A 196 21.96 -2.84 12.91
CA ASP A 196 22.50 -4.08 13.47
C ASP A 196 21.89 -5.33 12.81
N GLU A 197 20.61 -5.28 12.46
CA GLU A 197 19.85 -6.39 11.86
C GLU A 197 19.49 -6.11 10.39
N LEU A 198 20.46 -5.68 9.61
CA LEU A 198 20.29 -5.16 8.25
C LEU A 198 19.53 -6.10 7.31
N THR A 199 19.81 -7.40 7.36
CA THR A 199 19.22 -8.42 6.46
C THR A 199 17.93 -9.03 6.98
N ALA A 200 17.73 -9.01 8.30
CA ALA A 200 16.55 -9.54 8.99
C ALA A 200 16.05 -8.53 10.02
N PRO A 201 15.58 -7.35 9.58
CA PRO A 201 15.24 -6.28 10.51
C PRO A 201 14.08 -6.69 11.43
N PRO A 202 14.06 -6.16 12.67
CA PRO A 202 12.94 -6.38 13.58
C PRO A 202 11.66 -5.81 12.97
N THR A 203 10.53 -6.41 13.33
CA THR A 203 9.21 -5.91 12.92
C THR A 203 8.92 -4.55 13.55
N LEU A 204 8.10 -3.74 12.90
CA LEU A 204 7.66 -2.47 13.50
C LEU A 204 6.89 -2.70 14.80
N ALA A 205 6.11 -3.77 14.87
CA ALA A 205 5.39 -4.18 16.07
C ALA A 205 6.36 -4.53 17.19
N GLY A 206 7.43 -5.28 16.90
CA GLY A 206 8.48 -5.62 17.87
C GLY A 206 9.19 -4.38 18.41
N LEU A 207 9.65 -3.49 17.51
CA LEU A 207 10.27 -2.22 17.90
C LEU A 207 9.34 -1.35 18.76
N ALA A 208 8.05 -1.28 18.40
CA ALA A 208 7.08 -0.52 19.17
C ALA A 208 6.88 -1.12 20.58
N ALA A 209 6.74 -2.44 20.67
CA ALA A 209 6.58 -3.15 21.94
C ALA A 209 7.81 -2.97 22.86
N GLU A 210 9.03 -3.09 22.33
CA GLU A 210 10.28 -2.85 23.10
C GLU A 210 10.34 -1.43 23.68
N LEU A 211 9.73 -0.46 23.01
CA LEU A 211 9.75 0.95 23.43
C LEU A 211 8.49 1.37 24.20
N GLY A 212 7.54 0.45 24.44
CA GLY A 212 6.27 0.74 25.12
C GLY A 212 5.35 1.69 24.34
N LEU A 213 5.39 1.64 23.00
CA LEU A 213 4.66 2.50 22.09
C LEU A 213 3.70 1.69 21.20
N SER A 214 2.67 2.37 20.67
CA SER A 214 1.96 1.84 19.51
C SER A 214 2.81 2.00 18.23
N ARG A 215 2.53 1.19 17.21
CA ARG A 215 3.20 1.30 15.89
C ARG A 215 3.08 2.71 15.32
N TYR A 216 1.91 3.32 15.47
CA TYR A 216 1.68 4.69 15.01
C TYR A 216 2.55 5.71 15.75
N GLN A 217 2.62 5.62 17.08
CA GLN A 217 3.46 6.53 17.89
C GLN A 217 4.94 6.43 17.50
N LEU A 218 5.44 5.20 17.31
CA LEU A 218 6.81 4.98 16.83
C LEU A 218 7.04 5.59 15.45
N LEU A 219 6.16 5.29 14.47
CA LEU A 219 6.25 5.83 13.12
C LEU A 219 6.26 7.36 13.11
N ARG A 220 5.35 7.96 13.89
CA ARG A 220 5.27 9.41 13.99
C ARG A 220 6.51 10.04 14.61
N ALA A 221 6.96 9.51 15.75
CA ALA A 221 8.16 10.02 16.43
C ALA A 221 9.39 9.89 15.53
N PHE A 222 9.54 8.74 14.85
CA PHE A 222 10.65 8.51 13.94
C PHE A 222 10.62 9.48 12.76
N ARG A 223 9.45 9.68 12.11
CA ARG A 223 9.31 10.65 11.00
C ARG A 223 9.53 12.08 11.46
N THR A 224 9.08 12.46 12.66
CA THR A 224 9.31 13.79 13.21
C THR A 224 10.81 14.06 13.38
N ALA A 225 11.57 13.07 13.84
CA ALA A 225 13.00 13.21 14.08
C ALA A 225 13.87 13.05 12.81
N THR A 226 13.42 12.27 11.81
CA THR A 226 14.26 11.91 10.66
C THR A 226 13.73 12.42 9.31
N GLY A 227 12.50 12.91 9.26
CA GLY A 227 11.80 13.30 8.03
C GLY A 227 11.23 12.15 7.21
N ILE A 228 11.63 10.90 7.47
CA ILE A 228 11.23 9.71 6.69
C ILE A 228 10.81 8.56 7.60
N PRO A 229 10.01 7.60 7.13
CA PRO A 229 9.64 6.43 7.94
C PRO A 229 10.79 5.42 8.07
N PRO A 230 10.75 4.51 9.07
CA PRO A 230 11.81 3.53 9.34
C PRO A 230 12.22 2.69 8.13
N TYR A 231 11.26 2.20 7.34
CA TYR A 231 11.56 1.40 6.14
C TYR A 231 12.36 2.19 5.08
N ALA A 232 12.01 3.46 4.88
CA ALA A 232 12.69 4.30 3.90
C ALA A 232 14.12 4.63 4.37
N TRP A 233 14.29 4.84 5.68
CA TRP A 233 15.60 5.00 6.28
C TRP A 233 16.46 3.74 6.10
N LEU A 234 15.92 2.56 6.42
CA LEU A 234 16.62 1.29 6.25
C LEU A 234 17.00 1.04 4.79
N ALA A 235 16.10 1.30 3.85
CA ALA A 235 16.38 1.13 2.43
C ALA A 235 17.51 2.07 1.95
N GLN A 236 17.54 3.32 2.41
CA GLN A 236 18.65 4.24 2.12
C GLN A 236 19.97 3.76 2.75
N TYR A 237 19.92 3.27 3.98
CA TYR A 237 21.09 2.71 4.65
C TYR A 237 21.62 1.47 3.90
N ARG A 238 20.73 0.57 3.46
CA ARG A 238 21.08 -0.58 2.60
C ARG A 238 21.73 -0.13 1.29
N VAL A 239 21.21 0.92 0.64
CA VAL A 239 21.82 1.50 -0.58
C VAL A 239 23.22 2.01 -0.29
N THR A 240 23.43 2.68 0.83
CA THR A 240 24.77 3.15 1.23
C THR A 240 25.75 1.97 1.43
N ARG A 241 25.30 0.88 2.06
CA ARG A 241 26.12 -0.34 2.20
C ARG A 241 26.38 -1.02 0.86
N ALA A 242 25.35 -1.05 -0.01
CA ALA A 242 25.45 -1.63 -1.36
C ALA A 242 26.48 -0.93 -2.23
N ARG A 243 26.67 0.38 -2.09
CA ARG A 243 27.71 1.13 -2.83
C ARG A 243 29.09 0.55 -2.62
N GLY A 244 29.53 0.36 -1.37
CA GLY A 244 30.84 -0.19 -1.08
C GLY A 244 31.04 -1.58 -1.71
N LEU A 245 30.05 -2.47 -1.61
CA LEU A 245 30.13 -3.80 -2.20
C LEU A 245 30.18 -3.77 -3.75
N LEU A 246 29.50 -2.81 -4.37
CA LEU A 246 29.59 -2.60 -5.84
C LEU A 246 30.95 -2.04 -6.27
N GLU A 247 31.55 -1.16 -5.46
CA GLU A 247 32.91 -0.64 -5.64
C GLU A 247 33.94 -1.77 -5.54
N ASP A 248 33.73 -2.74 -4.65
CA ASP A 248 34.54 -3.96 -4.51
C ASP A 248 34.29 -4.97 -5.66
N GLY A 249 33.43 -4.64 -6.63
CA GLY A 249 33.24 -5.43 -7.86
C GLY A 249 32.11 -6.48 -7.79
N LEU A 250 31.40 -6.62 -6.67
CA LEU A 250 30.33 -7.60 -6.53
C LEU A 250 29.19 -7.34 -7.53
N ARG A 251 28.47 -8.40 -7.90
CA ARG A 251 27.32 -8.29 -8.83
C ARG A 251 26.09 -7.74 -8.12
N PRO A 252 25.27 -6.92 -8.79
CA PRO A 252 24.06 -6.34 -8.18
C PRO A 252 23.09 -7.35 -7.56
N ALA A 253 22.96 -8.55 -8.13
CA ALA A 253 22.11 -9.60 -7.55
C ALA A 253 22.65 -10.13 -6.21
N GLU A 254 23.96 -10.33 -6.13
CA GLU A 254 24.64 -10.76 -4.93
C GLU A 254 24.59 -9.67 -3.84
N VAL A 255 24.86 -8.42 -4.22
CA VAL A 255 24.77 -7.27 -3.33
C VAL A 255 23.37 -7.11 -2.76
N ALA A 256 22.31 -7.30 -3.57
CA ALA A 256 20.94 -7.21 -3.09
C ALA A 256 20.68 -8.15 -1.89
N SER A 257 21.12 -9.41 -1.99
CA SER A 257 20.99 -10.39 -0.91
C SER A 257 21.82 -10.02 0.32
N LEU A 258 23.07 -9.60 0.12
CA LEU A 258 24.00 -9.26 1.20
C LEU A 258 23.54 -8.05 2.02
N VAL A 259 22.83 -7.11 1.43
CA VAL A 259 22.34 -5.93 2.15
C VAL A 259 20.86 -6.04 2.55
N GLY A 260 20.19 -7.18 2.27
CA GLY A 260 18.85 -7.48 2.74
C GLY A 260 17.71 -6.94 1.86
N PHE A 261 17.94 -6.65 0.58
CA PHE A 261 16.85 -6.46 -0.38
C PHE A 261 16.28 -7.81 -0.82
N ALA A 262 14.97 -7.87 -1.04
CA ALA A 262 14.28 -9.09 -1.45
C ALA A 262 14.83 -9.67 -2.77
N ASP A 263 15.22 -8.79 -3.70
CA ASP A 263 15.81 -9.15 -4.99
C ASP A 263 16.59 -7.97 -5.61
N GLN A 264 17.23 -8.22 -6.75
CA GLN A 264 17.95 -7.21 -7.51
C GLN A 264 17.02 -6.07 -8.02
N ALA A 265 15.77 -6.39 -8.35
CA ALA A 265 14.82 -5.38 -8.83
C ALA A 265 14.44 -4.40 -7.71
N HIS A 266 14.27 -4.90 -6.49
CA HIS A 266 14.05 -4.08 -5.29
C HIS A 266 15.24 -3.17 -5.00
N LEU A 267 16.47 -3.71 -5.00
CA LEU A 267 17.70 -2.89 -4.91
C LEU A 267 17.73 -1.84 -6.00
N THR A 268 17.44 -2.19 -7.26
CA THR A 268 17.50 -1.27 -8.41
C THR A 268 16.50 -0.12 -8.26
N ARG A 269 15.29 -0.37 -7.77
CA ARG A 269 14.28 0.68 -7.51
C ARG A 269 14.78 1.68 -6.48
N TRP A 270 15.30 1.20 -5.35
CA TRP A 270 15.82 2.06 -4.28
C TRP A 270 17.11 2.77 -4.68
N PHE A 271 18.00 2.09 -5.36
CA PHE A 271 19.26 2.67 -5.82
C PHE A 271 19.03 3.83 -6.79
N ARG A 272 18.09 3.67 -7.75
CA ARG A 272 17.66 4.77 -8.62
C ARG A 272 16.99 5.91 -7.85
N ARG A 273 16.14 5.60 -6.89
CA ARG A 273 15.47 6.62 -6.06
C ARG A 273 16.45 7.46 -5.25
N VAL A 274 17.53 6.87 -4.78
CA VAL A 274 18.54 7.53 -3.92
C VAL A 274 19.67 8.17 -4.72
N LEU A 275 20.15 7.50 -5.76
CA LEU A 275 21.37 7.89 -6.50
C LEU A 275 21.13 8.25 -7.98
N GLY A 276 19.90 8.10 -8.47
CA GLY A 276 19.54 8.46 -9.86
C GLY A 276 19.97 7.44 -10.92
N VAL A 277 20.81 6.44 -10.59
CA VAL A 277 21.36 5.46 -11.51
C VAL A 277 21.08 4.02 -11.08
N THR A 278 21.32 3.04 -11.96
CA THR A 278 21.20 1.62 -11.57
C THR A 278 22.46 1.14 -10.85
N PRO A 279 22.37 0.08 -10.01
CA PRO A 279 23.55 -0.54 -9.39
C PRO A 279 24.60 -0.98 -10.41
N ALA A 280 24.17 -1.54 -11.54
CA ALA A 280 25.09 -1.97 -12.59
C ALA A 280 25.81 -0.78 -13.27
N ALA A 281 25.06 0.29 -13.59
CA ALA A 281 25.67 1.50 -14.15
C ALA A 281 26.66 2.15 -13.19
N TYR A 282 26.29 2.22 -11.90
CA TYR A 282 27.17 2.72 -10.85
C TYR A 282 28.45 1.91 -10.75
N ARG A 283 28.35 0.57 -10.62
CA ARG A 283 29.51 -0.33 -10.55
C ARG A 283 30.48 -0.12 -11.74
N ASN A 284 29.93 -0.11 -12.98
CA ASN A 284 30.75 0.04 -14.17
C ASN A 284 31.48 1.40 -14.19
N SER A 285 30.78 2.50 -13.83
CA SER A 285 31.38 3.82 -13.80
C SER A 285 32.52 3.97 -12.79
N VAL A 286 32.43 3.33 -11.62
CA VAL A 286 33.52 3.41 -10.62
C VAL A 286 34.68 2.48 -10.94
N GLN A 287 34.44 1.35 -11.60
CA GLN A 287 35.52 0.44 -12.06
C GLN A 287 36.27 0.97 -13.27
N ASP A 288 35.59 1.66 -14.18
CA ASP A 288 36.25 2.30 -15.33
C ASP A 288 37.11 3.50 -14.91
N ALA A 289 36.73 4.22 -13.85
CA ALA A 289 37.49 5.34 -13.30
C ALA A 289 38.78 4.89 -12.54
N GLY A 290 38.89 3.61 -12.20
CA GLY A 290 40.04 3.03 -11.52
C GLY A 290 41.10 2.41 -12.46
N ARG A 291 40.84 2.47 -13.77
CA ARG A 291 41.80 2.03 -14.82
C ARG A 291 42.49 3.23 -15.47
#